data_68e769e52618286df95244d0460e6d56
#
_entry.id   68e769e52618286df95244d0460e6d56
#
_cell.length_a   1.000
_cell.length_b   1.000
_cell.length_c   1.000
_cell.angle_alpha   90.00
_cell.angle_beta   90.00
_cell.angle_gamma   90.00
#
_symmetry.space_group_name_H-M   'P 1'
#
loop_
_entity.id
_entity.type
_entity.pdbx_description
1 polymer ?
#
loop_
_entity_poly.entity_id
_entity_poly.type
_entity_poly.pdbx_seq_one_letter_code
_entity_poly.pdbx_strand_id
1 'polypeptide(L)'
;MLERPQHFMLRVACGLSASVAEAAELYALMSTLSYLPSSPTLFNSGSRRPQLSSCFLLDSPRDELEGIYERYGQVARLSKYAGGIGISWTRVRSRGSLIKGTNGHSNGIVPWLRTLDSSVAAVNQGGRRKGAACVYLETWHADIEEFLELRDNTGEEARRAHNLNLANWVPDEFMRRVEADAMWSLFDPKRVPHLTDLYGEAFDTAYRGPAEAEGLHTRQIPARTLYGRMMRTLAQTGNGWMTFKDAANRASNQTARPENVIHLSNLCTEILEVTSDGETAVCNLGSINLAAHLAGESMDWTRLRATVRTAVRFLDRTIDLGFYPTPEAEAANLRWRPIGLGVMGLADVFFSLRLPFDSPEALALSTRIAEEIALAAYDTSADLAVERGRHRSYGDTRAAAGVLHPDHYGLGSSPAWTALREKIDRTGLRNSLMVAIAPTATIASIAGCYECIEPQVSNVFKRETLSGEFLQVNRYLVTDLQRLGLWTQEMRDAVKRADGSIQDIAGIPSELKILYRTAWELPQKALIDLAAARTPYIDQSQSLNLFMATPTIGKLSSMYAYAWKQGLKTTYYLRSRPATRIAQTTVQALVPAEAEAVACSLENPEICEACQ
;
A
#
# COMPACT_ATOMS: atom_id res chain seq x y z
N MET A 1 -4.23 18.53 27.50
CA MET A 1 -3.18 17.91 28.36
C MET A 1 -2.32 17.06 27.45
N LEU A 2 -1.02 17.28 27.44
CA LEU A 2 -0.08 16.48 26.62
C LEU A 2 0.16 15.15 27.35
N GLU A 3 -0.08 14.04 26.67
CA GLU A 3 0.24 12.69 27.15
C GLU A 3 1.76 12.47 27.10
N ARG A 4 2.34 11.88 28.15
CA ARG A 4 3.73 11.40 28.09
C ARG A 4 3.78 10.10 27.26
N PRO A 5 4.88 9.77 26.57
CA PRO A 5 4.97 8.55 25.74
C PRO A 5 4.54 7.27 26.48
N GLN A 6 4.92 7.12 27.74
CA GLN A 6 4.55 5.95 28.55
C GLN A 6 3.04 5.87 28.79
N HIS A 7 2.39 7.01 29.10
CA HIS A 7 0.94 7.08 29.31
C HIS A 7 0.18 6.86 28.00
N PHE A 8 0.71 7.38 26.89
CA PHE A 8 0.17 7.15 25.55
C PHE A 8 0.14 5.64 25.22
N MET A 9 1.28 4.95 25.36
CA MET A 9 1.36 3.51 25.09
C MET A 9 0.51 2.71 26.08
N LEU A 10 0.45 3.11 27.34
CA LEU A 10 -0.39 2.46 28.36
C LEU A 10 -1.89 2.60 28.02
N ARG A 11 -2.33 3.78 27.59
CA ARG A 11 -3.72 3.99 27.17
C ARG A 11 -4.07 3.08 25.99
N VAL A 12 -3.19 2.98 24.99
CA VAL A 12 -3.41 2.10 23.83
C VAL A 12 -3.49 0.64 24.28
N ALA A 13 -2.55 0.20 25.11
CA ALA A 13 -2.52 -1.16 25.60
C ALA A 13 -3.79 -1.52 26.40
N CYS A 14 -4.20 -0.67 27.35
CA CYS A 14 -5.43 -0.87 28.13
C CYS A 14 -6.67 -0.82 27.23
N GLY A 15 -6.70 0.06 26.22
CA GLY A 15 -7.83 0.20 25.31
C GLY A 15 -8.06 -1.01 24.41
N LEU A 16 -7.04 -1.84 24.19
CA LEU A 16 -7.09 -3.04 23.36
C LEU A 16 -7.09 -4.36 24.17
N SER A 17 -7.03 -4.31 25.48
CA SER A 17 -6.85 -5.49 26.32
C SER A 17 -8.09 -5.79 27.17
N ALA A 18 -8.34 -7.08 27.48
CA ALA A 18 -9.39 -7.52 28.39
C ALA A 18 -8.88 -7.78 29.82
N SER A 19 -7.57 -7.85 30.00
CA SER A 19 -6.93 -8.12 31.28
C SER A 19 -5.67 -7.29 31.46
N VAL A 20 -5.23 -7.16 32.71
CA VAL A 20 -3.97 -6.50 33.06
C VAL A 20 -2.77 -7.22 32.42
N ALA A 21 -2.82 -8.55 32.35
CA ALA A 21 -1.75 -9.34 31.73
C ALA A 21 -1.62 -9.05 30.23
N GLU A 22 -2.73 -9.03 29.49
CA GLU A 22 -2.74 -8.64 28.07
C GLU A 22 -2.25 -7.21 27.88
N ALA A 23 -2.70 -6.26 28.74
CA ALA A 23 -2.26 -4.87 28.67
C ALA A 23 -0.74 -4.73 28.90
N ALA A 24 -0.18 -5.48 29.85
CA ALA A 24 1.25 -5.49 30.12
C ALA A 24 2.04 -6.08 28.94
N GLU A 25 1.55 -7.14 28.32
CA GLU A 25 2.17 -7.77 27.14
C GLU A 25 2.23 -6.80 25.94
N LEU A 26 1.11 -6.18 25.59
CA LEU A 26 1.07 -5.21 24.49
C LEU A 26 1.90 -3.95 24.80
N TYR A 27 1.82 -3.46 26.04
CA TYR A 27 2.65 -2.34 26.48
C TYR A 27 4.14 -2.65 26.35
N ALA A 28 4.56 -3.86 26.74
CA ALA A 28 5.96 -4.28 26.60
C ALA A 28 6.43 -4.24 25.14
N LEU A 29 5.62 -4.73 24.20
CA LEU A 29 5.97 -4.69 22.77
C LEU A 29 6.06 -3.26 22.23
N MET A 30 5.11 -2.39 22.59
CA MET A 30 5.10 -1.00 22.13
C MET A 30 6.20 -0.17 22.78
N SER A 31 6.41 -0.29 24.10
CA SER A 31 7.41 0.49 24.82
C SER A 31 8.86 0.11 24.49
N THR A 32 9.08 -1.13 24.04
CA THR A 32 10.38 -1.57 23.49
C THR A 32 10.51 -1.30 21.99
N LEU A 33 9.50 -0.66 21.38
CA LEU A 33 9.41 -0.37 19.94
C LEU A 33 9.59 -1.61 19.05
N SER A 34 9.21 -2.78 19.55
CA SER A 34 9.28 -4.05 18.82
C SER A 34 8.11 -4.21 17.85
N TYR A 35 6.96 -3.61 18.17
CA TYR A 35 5.74 -3.59 17.38
C TYR A 35 4.97 -2.31 17.65
N LEU A 36 4.38 -1.72 16.62
CA LEU A 36 3.44 -0.62 16.75
C LEU A 36 2.18 -0.90 15.89
N PRO A 37 0.97 -0.70 16.44
CA PRO A 37 -0.23 -0.65 15.62
C PRO A 37 -0.24 0.62 14.78
N SER A 38 -1.13 0.67 13.79
CA SER A 38 -1.27 1.83 12.91
C SER A 38 -1.65 3.10 13.67
N SER A 39 -1.38 4.25 13.04
CA SER A 39 -1.66 5.57 13.65
C SER A 39 -3.10 5.74 14.13
N PRO A 40 -4.15 5.34 13.39
CA PRO A 40 -5.53 5.42 13.91
C PRO A 40 -5.73 4.61 15.19
N THR A 41 -5.17 3.43 15.28
CA THR A 41 -5.22 2.61 16.49
C THR A 41 -4.47 3.28 17.64
N LEU A 42 -3.27 3.81 17.39
CA LEU A 42 -2.47 4.54 18.39
C LEU A 42 -3.21 5.76 18.95
N PHE A 43 -3.83 6.56 18.07
CA PHE A 43 -4.50 7.78 18.50
C PHE A 43 -5.86 7.56 19.16
N ASN A 44 -6.63 6.57 18.68
CA ASN A 44 -8.04 6.43 19.05
C ASN A 44 -8.29 5.32 20.08
N SER A 45 -7.38 4.38 20.30
CA SER A 45 -7.55 3.34 21.31
C SER A 45 -7.73 3.95 22.71
N GLY A 46 -8.68 3.43 23.47
CA GLY A 46 -9.05 3.95 24.79
C GLY A 46 -9.83 5.27 24.77
N SER A 47 -10.28 5.76 23.61
CA SER A 47 -11.17 6.91 23.46
C SER A 47 -12.65 6.49 23.51
N ARG A 48 -13.55 7.48 23.61
CA ARG A 48 -15.01 7.22 23.64
C ARG A 48 -15.58 6.66 22.33
N ARG A 49 -14.92 6.90 21.20
CA ARG A 49 -15.28 6.41 19.87
C ARG A 49 -14.03 5.95 19.18
N PRO A 50 -13.57 4.73 19.48
CA PRO A 50 -12.29 4.24 19.00
C PRO A 50 -12.41 3.79 17.53
N GLN A 51 -12.32 4.70 16.57
CA GLN A 51 -12.12 4.32 15.18
C GLN A 51 -10.67 3.86 15.05
N LEU A 52 -10.47 2.54 14.91
CA LEU A 52 -9.15 1.88 14.99
C LEU A 52 -8.60 1.48 13.62
N SER A 53 -9.43 1.53 12.57
CA SER A 53 -9.08 1.07 11.23
C SER A 53 -8.39 2.16 10.42
N SER A 54 -7.45 1.77 9.57
CA SER A 54 -6.64 2.72 8.80
C SER A 54 -7.25 3.07 7.45
N CYS A 55 -7.82 2.09 6.74
CA CYS A 55 -8.33 2.25 5.39
C CYS A 55 -9.68 1.59 5.20
N PHE A 56 -10.41 2.11 4.20
CA PHE A 56 -11.70 1.60 3.77
C PHE A 56 -11.72 1.48 2.24
N LEU A 57 -12.20 0.35 1.74
CA LEU A 57 -12.29 0.04 0.32
C LEU A 57 -13.76 -0.03 -0.08
N LEU A 58 -14.16 0.84 -0.99
CA LEU A 58 -15.53 0.92 -1.48
C LEU A 58 -15.58 0.47 -2.95
N ASP A 59 -16.46 -0.46 -3.27
CA ASP A 59 -16.78 -0.77 -4.67
C ASP A 59 -17.38 0.46 -5.36
N SER A 60 -17.45 0.43 -6.68
CA SER A 60 -18.07 1.47 -7.48
C SER A 60 -19.48 1.80 -6.97
N PRO A 61 -19.91 3.07 -7.05
CA PRO A 61 -21.31 3.38 -6.81
C PRO A 61 -22.20 2.66 -7.82
N ARG A 62 -23.45 2.41 -7.44
CA ARG A 62 -24.47 2.04 -8.43
C ARG A 62 -24.57 3.15 -9.47
N ASP A 63 -24.72 2.75 -10.75
CA ASP A 63 -24.75 3.68 -11.90
C ASP A 63 -26.10 4.43 -12.01
N GLU A 64 -26.43 5.14 -10.93
CA GLU A 64 -27.62 5.98 -10.78
C GLU A 64 -27.32 7.16 -9.85
N LEU A 65 -28.11 8.22 -9.93
CA LEU A 65 -27.86 9.46 -9.19
C LEU A 65 -27.80 9.22 -7.68
N GLU A 66 -28.76 8.50 -7.14
CA GLU A 66 -28.87 8.16 -5.72
C GLU A 66 -27.67 7.36 -5.24
N GLY A 67 -27.25 6.35 -6.03
CA GLY A 67 -26.10 5.50 -5.70
C GLY A 67 -24.79 6.29 -5.66
N ILE A 68 -24.58 7.23 -6.59
CA ILE A 68 -23.40 8.10 -6.61
C ILE A 68 -23.36 9.03 -5.39
N TYR A 69 -24.48 9.67 -5.05
CA TYR A 69 -24.54 10.58 -3.89
C TYR A 69 -24.47 9.83 -2.56
N GLU A 70 -25.05 8.63 -2.47
CA GLU A 70 -24.89 7.76 -1.32
C GLU A 70 -23.40 7.42 -1.09
N ARG A 71 -22.67 7.09 -2.17
CA ARG A 71 -21.23 6.81 -2.11
C ARG A 71 -20.42 8.03 -1.66
N TYR A 72 -20.74 9.22 -2.13
CA TYR A 72 -20.12 10.46 -1.61
C TYR A 72 -20.37 10.63 -0.10
N GLY A 73 -21.59 10.37 0.37
CA GLY A 73 -21.93 10.40 1.78
C GLY A 73 -21.14 9.40 2.62
N GLN A 74 -20.93 8.18 2.11
CA GLN A 74 -20.11 7.17 2.76
C GLN A 74 -18.63 7.61 2.83
N VAL A 75 -18.06 8.06 1.72
CA VAL A 75 -16.67 8.58 1.66
C VAL A 75 -16.48 9.72 2.66
N ALA A 76 -17.40 10.68 2.71
CA ALA A 76 -17.34 11.82 3.65
C ALA A 76 -17.35 11.36 5.11
N ARG A 77 -18.23 10.39 5.46
CA ARG A 77 -18.30 9.83 6.82
C ARG A 77 -17.03 9.10 7.21
N LEU A 78 -16.50 8.24 6.32
CA LEU A 78 -15.27 7.49 6.56
C LEU A 78 -14.07 8.44 6.69
N SER A 79 -13.92 9.41 5.79
CA SER A 79 -12.86 10.42 5.82
C SER A 79 -12.88 11.26 7.11
N LYS A 80 -14.06 11.63 7.61
CA LYS A 80 -14.22 12.41 8.87
C LYS A 80 -13.53 11.72 10.06
N TYR A 81 -13.52 10.40 10.07
CA TYR A 81 -12.92 9.60 11.13
C TYR A 81 -11.49 9.10 10.78
N ALA A 82 -10.80 9.86 9.92
CA ALA A 82 -9.40 9.62 9.55
C ALA A 82 -9.11 8.31 8.80
N GLY A 83 -10.11 7.76 8.09
CA GLY A 83 -9.93 6.63 7.19
C GLY A 83 -9.33 7.08 5.86
N GLY A 84 -8.27 6.40 5.38
CA GLY A 84 -7.85 6.45 3.99
C GLY A 84 -8.87 5.74 3.10
N ILE A 85 -9.15 6.27 1.90
CA ILE A 85 -10.20 5.75 1.03
C ILE A 85 -9.60 5.16 -0.25
N GLY A 86 -9.88 3.88 -0.52
CA GLY A 86 -9.85 3.32 -1.87
C GLY A 86 -11.26 3.24 -2.42
N ILE A 87 -11.48 3.66 -3.64
CA ILE A 87 -12.80 3.59 -4.27
C ILE A 87 -12.68 3.21 -5.75
N SER A 88 -13.43 2.21 -6.19
CA SER A 88 -13.57 1.89 -7.61
C SER A 88 -14.59 2.85 -8.26
N TRP A 89 -14.40 3.13 -9.54
CA TRP A 89 -15.34 3.90 -10.35
C TRP A 89 -15.73 3.20 -11.65
N THR A 90 -15.36 1.94 -11.80
CA THR A 90 -15.46 1.18 -13.04
C THR A 90 -16.92 0.93 -13.49
N ARG A 91 -17.88 0.85 -12.55
CA ARG A 91 -19.27 0.54 -12.90
C ARG A 91 -20.07 1.75 -13.43
N VAL A 92 -19.56 2.97 -13.27
CA VAL A 92 -20.25 4.20 -13.70
C VAL A 92 -20.13 4.34 -15.21
N ARG A 93 -21.28 4.54 -15.88
CA ARG A 93 -21.36 4.67 -17.34
C ARG A 93 -20.45 5.74 -17.90
N SER A 94 -19.92 5.48 -19.08
CA SER A 94 -19.02 6.36 -19.79
C SER A 94 -19.72 7.55 -20.45
N ARG A 95 -18.93 8.49 -20.93
CA ARG A 95 -19.38 9.63 -21.73
C ARG A 95 -20.14 9.15 -22.98
N GLY A 96 -21.26 9.83 -23.27
CA GLY A 96 -22.13 9.51 -24.41
C GLY A 96 -23.13 8.38 -24.17
N SER A 97 -23.06 7.67 -23.05
CA SER A 97 -24.03 6.66 -22.68
C SER A 97 -25.43 7.27 -22.45
N LEU A 98 -26.49 6.58 -22.93
CA LEU A 98 -27.86 7.07 -22.83
C LEU A 98 -28.36 7.08 -21.38
N ILE A 99 -28.96 8.20 -20.96
CA ILE A 99 -29.69 8.36 -19.69
C ILE A 99 -31.18 8.17 -19.98
N LYS A 100 -31.72 6.99 -19.66
CA LYS A 100 -33.11 6.64 -20.02
C LYS A 100 -34.15 7.59 -19.43
N GLY A 101 -33.95 8.09 -18.22
CA GLY A 101 -34.93 8.93 -17.52
C GLY A 101 -35.12 10.33 -18.11
N THR A 102 -34.11 10.89 -18.75
CA THR A 102 -34.14 12.24 -19.33
C THR A 102 -33.95 12.25 -20.85
N ASN A 103 -33.70 11.08 -21.44
CA ASN A 103 -33.34 10.90 -22.86
C ASN A 103 -32.09 11.72 -23.28
N GLY A 104 -31.24 12.04 -22.31
CA GLY A 104 -29.97 12.74 -22.51
C GLY A 104 -28.77 11.78 -22.57
N HIS A 105 -27.58 12.33 -22.68
CA HIS A 105 -26.33 11.58 -22.71
C HIS A 105 -25.47 11.88 -21.48
N SER A 106 -24.78 10.88 -20.97
CA SER A 106 -23.83 10.99 -19.87
C SER A 106 -22.63 11.87 -20.26
N ASN A 107 -22.18 12.71 -19.34
CA ASN A 107 -20.93 13.45 -19.45
C ASN A 107 -19.70 12.63 -19.03
N GLY A 108 -19.88 11.34 -18.73
CA GLY A 108 -18.83 10.44 -18.28
C GLY A 108 -18.45 10.59 -16.82
N ILE A 109 -17.32 9.99 -16.43
CA ILE A 109 -16.90 9.90 -15.02
C ILE A 109 -16.22 11.17 -14.53
N VAL A 110 -15.62 11.98 -15.38
CA VAL A 110 -14.80 13.16 -14.97
C VAL A 110 -15.58 14.14 -14.10
N PRO A 111 -16.82 14.59 -14.44
CA PRO A 111 -17.57 15.50 -13.59
C PRO A 111 -17.87 14.93 -12.18
N TRP A 112 -18.16 13.63 -12.11
CA TRP A 112 -18.40 12.95 -10.84
C TRP A 112 -17.13 12.87 -9.99
N LEU A 113 -15.98 12.57 -10.59
CA LEU A 113 -14.70 12.53 -9.89
C LEU A 113 -14.26 13.90 -9.41
N ARG A 114 -14.57 15.00 -10.13
CA ARG A 114 -14.38 16.36 -9.62
C ARG A 114 -15.23 16.66 -8.40
N THR A 115 -16.49 16.22 -8.38
CA THR A 115 -17.34 16.37 -7.20
C THR A 115 -16.77 15.58 -6.02
N LEU A 116 -16.28 14.36 -6.26
CA LEU A 116 -15.59 13.56 -5.26
C LEU A 116 -14.32 14.26 -4.75
N ASP A 117 -13.50 14.81 -5.64
CA ASP A 117 -12.28 15.57 -5.33
C ASP A 117 -12.58 16.72 -4.36
N SER A 118 -13.57 17.54 -4.70
CA SER A 118 -14.00 18.66 -3.85
C SER A 118 -14.56 18.19 -2.51
N SER A 119 -15.32 17.09 -2.49
CA SER A 119 -15.87 16.50 -1.28
C SER A 119 -14.76 15.99 -0.34
N VAL A 120 -13.78 15.27 -0.90
CA VAL A 120 -12.63 14.76 -0.13
C VAL A 120 -11.80 15.91 0.44
N ALA A 121 -11.52 16.94 -0.37
CA ALA A 121 -10.78 18.13 0.07
C ALA A 121 -11.51 18.93 1.17
N ALA A 122 -12.85 18.95 1.14
CA ALA A 122 -13.67 19.66 2.12
C ALA A 122 -13.72 18.96 3.50
N VAL A 123 -13.51 17.64 3.54
CA VAL A 123 -13.57 16.89 4.81
C VAL A 123 -12.27 17.07 5.59
N ASN A 124 -12.40 17.68 6.77
CA ASN A 124 -11.29 17.90 7.68
C ASN A 124 -11.28 16.83 8.78
N GLN A 125 -10.21 16.04 8.82
CA GLN A 125 -10.00 15.00 9.81
C GLN A 125 -9.53 15.60 11.16
N GLY A 126 -10.48 16.10 11.94
CA GLY A 126 -10.21 16.65 13.27
C GLY A 126 -9.32 17.92 13.29
N GLY A 127 -9.30 18.69 12.21
CA GLY A 127 -8.59 19.98 12.13
C GLY A 127 -7.10 19.88 11.74
N ARG A 128 -6.57 18.68 11.48
CA ARG A 128 -5.13 18.47 11.27
C ARG A 128 -4.76 17.83 9.94
N ARG A 129 -5.68 17.14 9.25
CA ARG A 129 -5.44 16.45 7.97
C ARG A 129 -6.62 16.64 7.02
N LYS A 130 -6.35 16.77 5.74
CA LYS A 130 -7.39 16.71 4.69
C LYS A 130 -7.78 15.26 4.45
N GLY A 131 -8.99 15.01 3.97
CA GLY A 131 -9.40 13.69 3.47
C GLY A 131 -8.49 13.27 2.32
N ALA A 132 -8.25 11.97 2.17
CA ALA A 132 -7.45 11.41 1.09
C ALA A 132 -8.15 10.19 0.50
N ALA A 133 -8.21 10.13 -0.84
CA ALA A 133 -8.82 9.03 -1.57
C ALA A 133 -8.00 8.65 -2.80
N CYS A 134 -7.99 7.35 -3.13
CA CYS A 134 -7.50 6.82 -4.38
C CYS A 134 -8.65 6.25 -5.19
N VAL A 135 -8.78 6.67 -6.43
CA VAL A 135 -9.78 6.15 -7.37
C VAL A 135 -9.13 5.10 -8.26
N TYR A 136 -9.79 3.94 -8.34
CA TYR A 136 -9.40 2.82 -9.18
C TYR A 136 -10.30 2.74 -10.40
N LEU A 137 -9.71 2.59 -11.58
CA LEU A 137 -10.43 2.39 -12.83
C LEU A 137 -9.82 1.24 -13.62
N GLU A 138 -10.68 0.35 -14.16
CA GLU A 138 -10.23 -0.72 -15.05
C GLU A 138 -9.86 -0.16 -16.43
N THR A 139 -8.79 -0.70 -17.02
CA THR A 139 -8.22 -0.20 -18.28
C THR A 139 -9.12 -0.34 -19.51
N TRP A 140 -10.17 -1.15 -19.42
CA TRP A 140 -11.15 -1.30 -20.50
C TRP A 140 -12.29 -0.29 -20.46
N HIS A 141 -12.39 0.55 -19.42
CA HIS A 141 -13.41 1.59 -19.33
C HIS A 141 -13.26 2.63 -20.43
N ALA A 142 -14.35 3.03 -21.08
CA ALA A 142 -14.28 3.94 -22.23
C ALA A 142 -13.70 5.31 -21.93
N ASP A 143 -13.81 5.78 -20.67
CA ASP A 143 -13.27 7.07 -20.23
C ASP A 143 -11.84 6.96 -19.64
N ILE A 144 -11.13 5.84 -19.84
CA ILE A 144 -9.80 5.62 -19.22
C ILE A 144 -8.79 6.70 -19.60
N GLU A 145 -8.81 7.20 -20.83
CA GLU A 145 -7.86 8.23 -21.26
C GLU A 145 -8.11 9.58 -20.56
N GLU A 146 -9.38 9.95 -20.34
CA GLU A 146 -9.76 11.15 -19.59
C GLU A 146 -9.46 11.00 -18.09
N PHE A 147 -9.59 9.79 -17.56
CA PHE A 147 -9.20 9.47 -16.19
C PHE A 147 -7.70 9.67 -15.95
N LEU A 148 -6.85 9.23 -16.88
CA LEU A 148 -5.39 9.39 -16.78
C LEU A 148 -4.96 10.87 -16.75
N GLU A 149 -5.75 11.77 -17.32
CA GLU A 149 -5.46 13.23 -17.39
C GLU A 149 -5.94 14.01 -16.15
N LEU A 150 -6.65 13.38 -15.20
CA LEU A 150 -7.24 14.08 -14.06
C LEU A 150 -6.23 14.84 -13.18
N ARG A 151 -4.98 14.41 -13.15
CA ARG A 151 -3.91 15.06 -12.38
C ARG A 151 -2.90 15.84 -13.23
N ASP A 152 -3.15 16.04 -14.52
CA ASP A 152 -2.26 16.84 -15.36
C ASP A 152 -2.21 18.28 -14.87
N ASN A 153 -1.00 18.84 -14.85
CA ASN A 153 -0.76 20.23 -14.44
C ASN A 153 -1.08 21.24 -15.56
N THR A 154 -1.54 20.78 -16.71
CA THR A 154 -1.87 21.58 -17.89
C THR A 154 -3.28 21.29 -18.38
N GLY A 155 -3.84 22.19 -19.19
CA GLY A 155 -5.18 22.04 -19.76
C GLY A 155 -6.27 22.69 -18.92
N GLU A 156 -7.54 22.29 -19.15
CA GLU A 156 -8.68 22.89 -18.46
C GLU A 156 -8.79 22.41 -17.01
N GLU A 157 -8.67 23.31 -16.05
CA GLU A 157 -8.85 23.04 -14.62
C GLU A 157 -10.22 22.40 -14.33
N ALA A 158 -11.23 22.74 -15.12
CA ALA A 158 -12.56 22.15 -15.07
C ALA A 158 -12.57 20.62 -15.27
N ARG A 159 -11.49 20.04 -15.77
CA ARG A 159 -11.34 18.60 -16.04
C ARG A 159 -10.28 17.94 -15.11
N ARG A 160 -9.85 18.63 -14.06
CA ARG A 160 -8.79 18.15 -13.13
C ARG A 160 -9.35 17.78 -11.77
N ALA A 161 -8.65 16.85 -11.09
CA ALA A 161 -8.97 16.38 -9.75
C ALA A 161 -7.66 16.13 -8.99
N HIS A 162 -7.04 17.20 -8.50
CA HIS A 162 -5.69 17.18 -7.95
C HIS A 162 -5.60 16.59 -6.53
N ASN A 163 -6.72 16.53 -5.78
CA ASN A 163 -6.76 15.95 -4.43
C ASN A 163 -7.02 14.44 -4.42
N LEU A 164 -7.38 13.85 -5.58
CA LEU A 164 -7.55 12.40 -5.72
C LEU A 164 -6.26 11.75 -6.19
N ASN A 165 -5.90 10.62 -5.60
CA ASN A 165 -4.92 9.71 -6.18
C ASN A 165 -5.61 8.80 -7.21
N LEU A 166 -4.85 8.32 -8.17
CA LEU A 166 -5.35 7.50 -9.26
C LEU A 166 -4.59 6.16 -9.31
N ALA A 167 -5.31 5.09 -9.56
CA ALA A 167 -4.72 3.77 -9.79
C ALA A 167 -5.42 3.06 -10.95
N ASN A 168 -4.64 2.38 -11.77
CA ASN A 168 -5.12 1.56 -12.88
C ASN A 168 -5.35 0.14 -12.36
N TRP A 169 -6.56 -0.40 -12.50
CA TRP A 169 -6.89 -1.78 -12.20
C TRP A 169 -6.78 -2.60 -13.48
N VAL A 170 -5.65 -3.33 -13.61
CA VAL A 170 -5.16 -3.86 -14.89
C VAL A 170 -5.41 -5.36 -14.97
N PRO A 171 -6.24 -5.86 -15.90
CA PRO A 171 -6.36 -7.28 -16.18
C PRO A 171 -5.14 -7.80 -16.97
N ASP A 172 -4.80 -9.07 -16.79
CA ASP A 172 -3.68 -9.72 -17.48
C ASP A 172 -3.84 -9.67 -19.02
N GLU A 173 -5.07 -9.74 -19.52
CA GLU A 173 -5.35 -9.63 -20.95
C GLU A 173 -4.86 -8.31 -21.55
N PHE A 174 -4.97 -7.20 -20.81
CA PHE A 174 -4.41 -5.93 -21.26
C PHE A 174 -2.90 -6.01 -21.43
N MET A 175 -2.21 -6.56 -20.45
CA MET A 175 -0.75 -6.68 -20.49
C MET A 175 -0.28 -7.63 -21.59
N ARG A 176 -0.99 -8.74 -21.82
CA ARG A 176 -0.73 -9.65 -22.95
C ARG A 176 -0.88 -8.93 -24.30
N ARG A 177 -1.91 -8.08 -24.46
CA ARG A 177 -2.11 -7.29 -25.68
C ARG A 177 -1.06 -6.20 -25.86
N VAL A 178 -0.56 -5.60 -24.78
CA VAL A 178 0.59 -4.70 -24.83
C VAL A 178 1.83 -5.42 -25.37
N GLU A 179 2.11 -6.64 -24.91
CA GLU A 179 3.24 -7.43 -25.42
C GLU A 179 3.05 -7.82 -26.89
N ALA A 180 1.85 -8.27 -27.26
CA ALA A 180 1.52 -8.71 -28.61
C ALA A 180 1.33 -7.56 -29.61
N ASP A 181 1.43 -6.30 -29.18
CA ASP A 181 1.13 -5.10 -29.99
C ASP A 181 -0.29 -5.14 -30.62
N ALA A 182 -1.25 -5.62 -29.84
CA ALA A 182 -2.61 -5.83 -30.28
C ALA A 182 -3.53 -4.64 -29.94
N MET A 183 -4.74 -4.66 -30.52
CA MET A 183 -5.78 -3.69 -30.20
C MET A 183 -6.42 -3.97 -28.85
N TRP A 184 -6.81 -2.91 -28.16
CA TRP A 184 -7.55 -2.93 -26.90
C TRP A 184 -8.92 -2.28 -27.07
N SER A 185 -9.98 -3.01 -26.74
CA SER A 185 -11.35 -2.54 -26.85
C SER A 185 -11.79 -1.84 -25.58
N LEU A 186 -12.37 -0.66 -25.72
CA LEU A 186 -12.91 0.14 -24.63
C LEU A 186 -14.44 0.04 -24.62
N PHE A 187 -15.00 -0.14 -23.43
CA PHE A 187 -16.43 -0.39 -23.25
C PHE A 187 -17.09 0.64 -22.34
N ASP A 188 -18.36 0.90 -22.60
CA ASP A 188 -19.28 1.46 -21.62
C ASP A 188 -19.67 0.35 -20.62
N PRO A 189 -19.40 0.51 -19.31
CA PRO A 189 -19.74 -0.50 -18.29
C PRO A 189 -21.20 -0.91 -18.31
N LYS A 190 -22.10 -0.01 -18.68
CA LYS A 190 -23.53 -0.31 -18.80
C LYS A 190 -23.84 -1.39 -19.84
N ARG A 191 -23.01 -1.55 -20.87
CA ARG A 191 -23.18 -2.58 -21.91
C ARG A 191 -22.56 -3.92 -21.51
N VAL A 192 -21.55 -3.90 -20.63
CA VAL A 192 -20.77 -5.07 -20.20
C VAL A 192 -20.61 -5.10 -18.67
N PRO A 193 -21.68 -4.99 -17.88
CA PRO A 193 -21.60 -4.83 -16.43
C PRO A 193 -20.89 -6.01 -15.73
N HIS A 194 -20.93 -7.19 -16.33
CA HIS A 194 -20.32 -8.40 -15.79
C HIS A 194 -18.78 -8.40 -15.80
N LEU A 195 -18.13 -7.61 -16.68
CA LEU A 195 -16.66 -7.59 -16.77
C LEU A 195 -15.99 -7.15 -15.48
N THR A 196 -16.65 -6.29 -14.70
CA THR A 196 -16.11 -5.81 -13.41
C THR A 196 -15.96 -6.95 -12.40
N ASP A 197 -16.88 -7.93 -12.44
CA ASP A 197 -16.93 -9.04 -11.48
C ASP A 197 -16.16 -10.29 -11.94
N LEU A 198 -15.44 -10.20 -13.05
CA LEU A 198 -14.66 -11.31 -13.62
C LEU A 198 -13.16 -11.03 -13.57
N TYR A 199 -12.38 -12.07 -13.44
CA TYR A 199 -10.91 -12.05 -13.51
C TYR A 199 -10.36 -13.35 -14.13
N GLY A 200 -9.09 -13.33 -14.54
CA GLY A 200 -8.43 -14.49 -15.16
C GLY A 200 -9.13 -14.95 -16.43
N GLU A 201 -9.19 -16.26 -16.64
CA GLU A 201 -9.75 -16.86 -17.85
C GLU A 201 -11.24 -16.51 -18.07
N ALA A 202 -12.00 -16.34 -16.99
CA ALA A 202 -13.41 -15.94 -17.09
C ALA A 202 -13.54 -14.51 -17.65
N PHE A 203 -12.68 -13.59 -17.21
CA PHE A 203 -12.61 -12.25 -17.77
C PHE A 203 -12.17 -12.30 -19.23
N ASP A 204 -11.10 -13.02 -19.55
CA ASP A 204 -10.57 -13.13 -20.91
C ASP A 204 -11.63 -13.63 -21.89
N THR A 205 -12.37 -14.67 -21.50
CA THR A 205 -13.44 -15.26 -22.32
C THR A 205 -14.58 -14.28 -22.54
N ALA A 206 -15.05 -13.62 -21.48
CA ALA A 206 -16.13 -12.65 -21.56
C ALA A 206 -15.72 -11.39 -22.35
N TYR A 207 -14.48 -10.95 -22.21
CA TYR A 207 -13.94 -9.79 -22.92
C TYR A 207 -13.80 -10.07 -24.43
N ARG A 208 -13.16 -11.18 -24.82
CA ARG A 208 -12.91 -11.53 -26.23
C ARG A 208 -14.15 -11.97 -26.98
N GLY A 209 -15.04 -12.74 -26.32
CA GLY A 209 -16.25 -13.32 -26.92
C GLY A 209 -17.42 -12.34 -26.94
N PRO A 210 -18.31 -12.34 -25.93
CA PRO A 210 -19.54 -11.55 -25.97
C PRO A 210 -19.28 -10.04 -26.11
N ALA A 211 -18.27 -9.49 -25.43
CA ALA A 211 -18.07 -8.05 -25.47
C ALA A 211 -17.41 -7.57 -26.78
N GLU A 212 -16.30 -8.17 -27.20
CA GLU A 212 -15.51 -7.70 -28.34
C GLU A 212 -16.05 -8.23 -29.68
N ALA A 213 -16.32 -9.54 -29.77
CA ALA A 213 -16.82 -10.17 -31.00
C ALA A 213 -18.23 -9.70 -31.37
N GLU A 214 -19.09 -9.40 -30.41
CA GLU A 214 -20.43 -8.84 -30.66
C GLU A 214 -20.38 -7.31 -30.93
N GLY A 215 -19.20 -6.69 -30.93
CA GLY A 215 -19.05 -5.26 -31.21
C GLY A 215 -19.66 -4.35 -30.16
N LEU A 216 -19.65 -4.76 -28.88
CA LEU A 216 -20.18 -3.95 -27.78
C LEU A 216 -19.22 -2.81 -27.36
N HIS A 217 -18.01 -2.80 -27.88
CA HIS A 217 -17.03 -1.73 -27.59
C HIS A 217 -17.50 -0.36 -28.15
N THR A 218 -17.11 0.70 -27.47
CA THR A 218 -17.32 2.08 -27.94
C THR A 218 -16.27 2.46 -28.98
N ARG A 219 -15.04 2.01 -28.77
CA ARG A 219 -13.89 2.18 -29.67
C ARG A 219 -12.78 1.20 -29.35
N GLN A 220 -11.82 1.09 -30.26
CA GLN A 220 -10.59 0.33 -30.08
C GLN A 220 -9.36 1.22 -30.21
N ILE A 221 -8.33 0.97 -29.43
CA ILE A 221 -7.05 1.67 -29.46
C ILE A 221 -5.90 0.65 -29.40
N PRO A 222 -4.70 0.94 -29.93
CA PRO A 222 -3.57 0.08 -29.70
C PRO A 222 -3.24 -0.01 -28.19
N ALA A 223 -3.13 -1.22 -27.66
CA ALA A 223 -2.85 -1.42 -26.23
C ALA A 223 -1.56 -0.72 -25.79
N ARG A 224 -0.51 -0.73 -26.64
CA ARG A 224 0.74 -0.01 -26.39
C ARG A 224 0.56 1.51 -26.29
N THR A 225 -0.37 2.07 -27.03
CA THR A 225 -0.66 3.51 -26.96
C THR A 225 -1.24 3.87 -25.59
N LEU A 226 -2.23 3.12 -25.11
CA LEU A 226 -2.78 3.33 -23.77
C LEU A 226 -1.73 3.11 -22.68
N TYR A 227 -0.96 2.03 -22.78
CA TYR A 227 0.11 1.75 -21.83
C TYR A 227 1.17 2.86 -21.78
N GLY A 228 1.54 3.40 -22.95
CA GLY A 228 2.45 4.55 -23.05
C GLY A 228 1.88 5.81 -22.37
N ARG A 229 0.55 6.04 -22.45
CA ARG A 229 -0.11 7.15 -21.72
C ARG A 229 -0.10 6.92 -20.21
N MET A 230 -0.35 5.69 -19.75
CA MET A 230 -0.23 5.32 -18.32
C MET A 230 1.18 5.60 -17.80
N MET A 231 2.22 5.21 -18.55
CA MET A 231 3.62 5.49 -18.19
C MET A 231 3.94 6.99 -18.18
N ARG A 232 3.34 7.76 -19.07
CA ARG A 232 3.47 9.23 -19.08
C ARG A 232 2.86 9.85 -17.83
N THR A 233 1.66 9.45 -17.45
CA THR A 233 0.99 9.91 -16.22
C THR A 233 1.85 9.61 -14.99
N LEU A 234 2.38 8.39 -14.88
CA LEU A 234 3.31 8.01 -13.82
C LEU A 234 4.56 8.90 -13.79
N ALA A 235 5.18 9.12 -14.95
CA ALA A 235 6.39 9.96 -15.04
C ALA A 235 6.14 11.41 -14.62
N GLN A 236 4.98 11.96 -14.96
CA GLN A 236 4.65 13.37 -14.74
C GLN A 236 4.11 13.66 -13.35
N THR A 237 3.37 12.71 -12.78
CA THR A 237 2.60 12.95 -11.53
C THR A 237 2.99 12.02 -10.39
N GLY A 238 3.78 10.98 -10.63
CA GLY A 238 4.03 9.89 -9.68
C GLY A 238 2.78 9.03 -9.38
N ASN A 239 1.66 9.34 -10.01
CA ASN A 239 0.32 8.79 -9.78
C ASN A 239 -0.16 7.99 -11.01
N GLY A 240 -1.30 7.31 -10.89
CA GLY A 240 -1.75 6.34 -11.89
C GLY A 240 -1.08 4.98 -11.67
N TRP A 241 -1.07 4.54 -10.40
CA TRP A 241 -0.35 3.35 -9.98
C TRP A 241 -0.82 2.10 -10.72
N MET A 242 0.12 1.20 -11.01
CA MET A 242 -0.16 -0.07 -11.67
C MET A 242 -0.54 -1.10 -10.63
N THR A 243 -1.77 -1.60 -10.70
CA THR A 243 -2.29 -2.65 -9.83
C THR A 243 -2.93 -3.74 -10.69
N PHE A 244 -2.65 -5.02 -10.39
CA PHE A 244 -2.93 -6.13 -11.29
C PHE A 244 -4.10 -6.97 -10.78
N LYS A 245 -5.24 -6.84 -11.46
CA LYS A 245 -6.53 -7.45 -11.10
C LYS A 245 -6.44 -8.96 -10.90
N ASP A 246 -5.83 -9.65 -11.86
CA ASP A 246 -5.78 -11.11 -11.85
C ASP A 246 -4.87 -11.64 -10.76
N ALA A 247 -3.69 -11.05 -10.57
CA ALA A 247 -2.78 -11.40 -9.50
C ALA A 247 -3.39 -11.17 -8.11
N ALA A 248 -4.16 -10.06 -7.94
CA ALA A 248 -4.85 -9.75 -6.69
C ALA A 248 -5.92 -10.80 -6.34
N ASN A 249 -6.67 -11.27 -7.34
CA ASN A 249 -7.81 -12.18 -7.14
C ASN A 249 -7.40 -13.65 -7.11
N ARG A 250 -6.42 -14.06 -7.90
CA ARG A 250 -6.07 -15.47 -8.14
C ARG A 250 -5.73 -16.23 -6.86
N ALA A 251 -4.97 -15.61 -5.96
CA ALA A 251 -4.44 -16.27 -4.78
C ALA A 251 -5.12 -15.84 -3.46
N SER A 252 -6.05 -14.87 -3.48
CA SER A 252 -6.70 -14.41 -2.26
C SER A 252 -7.55 -15.51 -1.62
N ASN A 253 -7.42 -15.63 -0.30
CA ASN A 253 -8.23 -16.55 0.49
C ASN A 253 -9.74 -16.24 0.41
N GLN A 254 -10.11 -14.98 0.20
CA GLN A 254 -11.51 -14.54 0.16
C GLN A 254 -12.21 -14.82 -1.18
N THR A 255 -11.47 -15.08 -2.26
CA THR A 255 -12.01 -15.21 -3.63
C THR A 255 -12.26 -16.66 -4.05
N ALA A 256 -12.61 -17.54 -3.10
CA ALA A 256 -12.92 -18.94 -3.41
C ALA A 256 -14.30 -19.12 -4.11
N ARG A 257 -15.20 -18.15 -3.97
CA ARG A 257 -16.51 -18.13 -4.60
C ARG A 257 -16.52 -17.12 -5.74
N PRO A 258 -17.23 -17.40 -6.86
CA PRO A 258 -17.27 -16.48 -8.01
C PRO A 258 -17.80 -15.08 -7.68
N GLU A 259 -18.73 -14.97 -6.73
CA GLU A 259 -19.32 -13.71 -6.28
C GLU A 259 -18.39 -12.88 -5.39
N ASN A 260 -17.31 -13.47 -4.89
CA ASN A 260 -16.34 -12.79 -4.04
C ASN A 260 -15.18 -12.28 -4.88
N VAL A 261 -15.19 -11.00 -5.23
CA VAL A 261 -14.19 -10.38 -6.11
C VAL A 261 -13.55 -9.17 -5.43
N ILE A 262 -12.24 -9.03 -5.64
CA ILE A 262 -11.48 -7.84 -5.26
C ILE A 262 -11.52 -6.89 -6.46
N HIS A 263 -12.13 -5.71 -6.28
CA HIS A 263 -12.34 -4.73 -7.34
C HIS A 263 -11.34 -3.57 -7.31
N LEU A 264 -10.55 -3.47 -6.25
CA LEU A 264 -9.64 -2.36 -6.00
C LEU A 264 -8.70 -2.69 -4.84
N SER A 265 -7.80 -1.76 -4.54
CA SER A 265 -7.02 -1.74 -3.30
C SER A 265 -7.32 -0.47 -2.49
N ASN A 266 -6.66 -0.30 -1.35
CA ASN A 266 -6.78 0.91 -0.52
C ASN A 266 -5.97 2.09 -1.09
N LEU A 267 -5.90 3.19 -0.34
CA LEU A 267 -5.12 4.38 -0.69
C LEU A 267 -3.62 4.09 -0.87
N CYS A 268 -3.06 3.16 -0.11
CA CYS A 268 -1.62 2.84 -0.13
C CYS A 268 -1.28 1.50 -0.81
N THR A 269 -2.25 0.86 -1.44
CA THR A 269 -2.14 -0.34 -2.31
C THR A 269 -1.72 -1.65 -1.63
N GLU A 270 -1.67 -1.72 -0.30
CA GLU A 270 -1.32 -2.96 0.42
C GLU A 270 -2.52 -3.84 0.75
N ILE A 271 -3.75 -3.33 0.73
CA ILE A 271 -4.97 -4.05 1.12
C ILE A 271 -5.70 -4.60 -0.10
N LEU A 272 -5.95 -5.88 -0.07
CA LEU A 272 -6.70 -6.60 -1.11
C LEU A 272 -7.77 -7.45 -0.45
N GLU A 273 -8.98 -6.93 -0.40
CA GLU A 273 -10.15 -7.54 0.22
C GLU A 273 -11.35 -7.47 -0.71
N VAL A 274 -12.26 -8.43 -0.62
CA VAL A 274 -13.50 -8.44 -1.41
C VAL A 274 -14.38 -7.26 -1.03
N THR A 275 -15.03 -6.67 -2.03
CA THR A 275 -15.95 -5.56 -1.87
C THR A 275 -17.25 -5.82 -2.63
N SER A 276 -18.34 -5.21 -2.18
CA SER A 276 -19.62 -5.24 -2.89
C SER A 276 -20.40 -3.96 -2.58
N ASP A 277 -21.59 -3.81 -3.14
CA ASP A 277 -22.46 -2.66 -2.84
C ASP A 277 -22.81 -2.57 -1.34
N GLY A 278 -23.01 -3.72 -0.70
CA GLY A 278 -23.33 -3.80 0.74
C GLY A 278 -22.16 -4.02 1.68
N GLU A 279 -20.92 -4.12 1.17
CA GLU A 279 -19.72 -4.40 1.97
C GLU A 279 -18.59 -3.43 1.63
N THR A 280 -18.20 -2.62 2.59
CA THR A 280 -16.98 -1.81 2.56
C THR A 280 -15.87 -2.56 3.27
N ALA A 281 -14.83 -2.95 2.55
CA ALA A 281 -13.69 -3.64 3.16
C ALA A 281 -12.92 -2.70 4.11
N VAL A 282 -12.35 -3.28 5.17
CA VAL A 282 -11.75 -2.51 6.27
C VAL A 282 -10.42 -3.10 6.68
N CYS A 283 -9.36 -2.31 6.69
CA CYS A 283 -8.06 -2.77 7.12
C CYS A 283 -7.74 -2.42 8.60
N ASN A 284 -7.17 -3.39 9.30
CA ASN A 284 -6.69 -3.27 10.68
C ASN A 284 -5.20 -3.57 10.70
N LEU A 285 -4.36 -2.52 10.80
CA LEU A 285 -2.94 -2.59 10.51
C LEU A 285 -2.05 -2.45 11.75
N GLY A 286 -0.91 -3.12 11.69
CA GLY A 286 0.21 -2.95 12.59
C GLY A 286 1.49 -3.47 11.97
N SER A 287 2.65 -3.01 12.45
CA SER A 287 3.94 -3.38 11.87
C SER A 287 4.98 -3.75 12.91
N ILE A 288 5.72 -4.79 12.62
CA ILE A 288 6.84 -5.30 13.42
C ILE A 288 8.10 -4.51 13.06
N ASN A 289 8.80 -3.98 14.04
CA ASN A 289 10.12 -3.40 13.85
C ASN A 289 11.17 -4.53 13.78
N LEU A 290 11.59 -4.87 12.57
CA LEU A 290 12.54 -5.96 12.34
C LEU A 290 13.89 -5.72 13.03
N ALA A 291 14.35 -4.47 13.11
CA ALA A 291 15.61 -4.12 13.76
C ALA A 291 15.61 -4.47 15.26
N ALA A 292 14.43 -4.44 15.92
CA ALA A 292 14.30 -4.84 17.32
C ALA A 292 14.36 -6.36 17.52
N HIS A 293 14.39 -7.14 16.44
CA HIS A 293 14.45 -8.61 16.47
C HIS A 293 15.81 -9.16 16.01
N LEU A 294 16.86 -8.34 16.09
CA LEU A 294 18.22 -8.78 15.88
C LEU A 294 18.84 -9.27 17.20
N ALA A 295 19.61 -10.35 17.14
CA ALA A 295 20.43 -10.90 18.21
C ALA A 295 21.86 -11.09 17.70
N GLY A 296 22.72 -10.11 17.93
CA GLY A 296 24.07 -10.08 17.36
C GLY A 296 24.00 -10.00 15.83
N GLU A 297 24.62 -10.98 15.17
CA GLU A 297 24.71 -11.06 13.69
C GLU A 297 23.59 -11.90 13.04
N SER A 298 22.45 -12.08 13.70
CA SER A 298 21.34 -12.88 13.16
C SER A 298 20.00 -12.38 13.66
N MET A 299 18.91 -12.86 13.03
CA MET A 299 17.55 -12.65 13.48
C MET A 299 17.23 -13.55 14.68
N ASP A 300 16.58 -13.00 15.69
CA ASP A 300 15.94 -13.78 16.77
C ASP A 300 14.55 -14.26 16.32
N TRP A 301 14.54 -15.40 15.67
CA TRP A 301 13.33 -16.02 15.14
C TRP A 301 12.29 -16.35 16.22
N THR A 302 12.73 -16.73 17.40
CA THR A 302 11.85 -17.05 18.53
C THR A 302 11.12 -15.80 19.01
N ARG A 303 11.85 -14.71 19.19
CA ARG A 303 11.28 -13.40 19.56
C ARG A 303 10.36 -12.88 18.47
N LEU A 304 10.76 -13.01 17.18
CA LEU A 304 9.94 -12.59 16.06
C LEU A 304 8.57 -13.30 16.07
N ARG A 305 8.56 -14.63 16.15
CA ARG A 305 7.32 -15.41 16.21
C ARG A 305 6.46 -15.05 17.42
N ALA A 306 7.05 -14.84 18.59
CA ALA A 306 6.32 -14.39 19.77
C ALA A 306 5.66 -13.03 19.56
N THR A 307 6.38 -12.07 18.97
CA THR A 307 5.84 -10.74 18.62
C THR A 307 4.68 -10.86 17.63
N VAL A 308 4.80 -11.72 16.60
CA VAL A 308 3.71 -11.98 15.65
C VAL A 308 2.46 -12.48 16.36
N ARG A 309 2.59 -13.47 17.25
CA ARG A 309 1.46 -14.03 18.01
C ARG A 309 0.72 -12.95 18.79
N THR A 310 1.44 -12.14 19.53
CA THR A 310 0.84 -11.05 20.29
C THR A 310 0.20 -10.02 19.36
N ALA A 311 0.88 -9.60 18.30
CA ALA A 311 0.36 -8.63 17.33
C ALA A 311 -0.96 -9.09 16.67
N VAL A 312 -1.04 -10.34 16.22
CA VAL A 312 -2.24 -10.92 15.59
C VAL A 312 -3.42 -10.92 16.58
N ARG A 313 -3.20 -11.31 17.83
CA ARG A 313 -4.25 -11.31 18.86
C ARG A 313 -4.84 -9.91 19.11
N PHE A 314 -4.00 -8.89 19.13
CA PHE A 314 -4.44 -7.52 19.32
C PHE A 314 -5.05 -6.91 18.06
N LEU A 315 -4.57 -7.25 16.86
CA LEU A 315 -5.19 -6.84 15.60
C LEU A 315 -6.58 -7.46 15.42
N ASP A 316 -6.77 -8.76 15.75
CA ASP A 316 -8.11 -9.38 15.76
C ASP A 316 -9.05 -8.63 16.72
N ARG A 317 -8.53 -8.17 17.85
CA ARG A 317 -9.33 -7.45 18.83
C ARG A 317 -9.74 -6.05 18.40
N THR A 318 -8.95 -5.37 17.57
CA THR A 318 -9.35 -4.07 17.02
C THR A 318 -10.66 -4.16 16.23
N ILE A 319 -10.95 -5.32 15.64
CA ILE A 319 -12.20 -5.57 14.90
C ILE A 319 -13.42 -5.51 15.83
N ASP A 320 -13.31 -6.09 17.01
CA ASP A 320 -14.43 -6.17 17.97
C ASP A 320 -14.64 -4.85 18.75
N LEU A 321 -13.56 -4.09 18.95
CA LEU A 321 -13.56 -2.85 19.73
C LEU A 321 -13.74 -1.58 18.88
N GLY A 322 -13.54 -1.70 17.55
CA GLY A 322 -13.56 -0.58 16.62
C GLY A 322 -14.95 0.08 16.52
N PHE A 323 -14.97 1.41 16.44
CA PHE A 323 -16.13 2.15 15.98
C PHE A 323 -16.14 2.22 14.47
N TYR A 324 -17.22 1.82 13.84
CA TYR A 324 -17.39 1.85 12.39
C TYR A 324 -18.25 3.03 11.96
N PRO A 325 -17.75 3.93 11.07
CA PRO A 325 -18.50 5.09 10.63
C PRO A 325 -19.70 4.76 9.72
N THR A 326 -19.70 3.56 9.11
CA THR A 326 -20.78 3.07 8.25
C THR A 326 -21.13 1.61 8.57
N PRO A 327 -22.41 1.21 8.42
CA PRO A 327 -22.84 -0.16 8.68
C PRO A 327 -22.23 -1.17 7.72
N GLU A 328 -21.92 -0.78 6.48
CA GLU A 328 -21.29 -1.64 5.47
C GLU A 328 -19.86 -2.02 5.88
N ALA A 329 -19.14 -1.09 6.51
CA ALA A 329 -17.80 -1.33 7.04
C ALA A 329 -17.85 -2.28 8.25
N GLU A 330 -18.81 -2.11 9.15
CA GLU A 330 -19.00 -3.02 10.28
C GLU A 330 -19.36 -4.42 9.82
N ALA A 331 -20.32 -4.54 8.88
CA ALA A 331 -20.76 -5.81 8.35
C ALA A 331 -19.62 -6.60 7.70
N ALA A 332 -18.84 -5.98 6.83
CA ALA A 332 -17.70 -6.59 6.15
C ALA A 332 -16.61 -7.01 7.15
N ASN A 333 -16.21 -6.11 8.05
CA ASN A 333 -15.11 -6.38 8.98
C ASN A 333 -15.46 -7.50 10.00
N LEU A 334 -16.69 -7.52 10.52
CA LEU A 334 -17.14 -8.59 11.41
C LEU A 334 -17.37 -9.92 10.69
N ARG A 335 -17.73 -9.89 9.40
CA ARG A 335 -17.92 -11.09 8.58
C ARG A 335 -16.60 -11.78 8.25
N TRP A 336 -15.64 -11.02 7.71
CA TRP A 336 -14.39 -11.53 7.16
C TRP A 336 -13.24 -11.53 8.16
N ARG A 337 -13.24 -10.61 9.11
CA ARG A 337 -12.20 -10.39 10.13
C ARG A 337 -10.78 -10.31 9.55
N PRO A 338 -10.52 -9.50 8.51
CA PRO A 338 -9.19 -9.36 7.97
C PRO A 338 -8.31 -8.54 8.91
N ILE A 339 -7.02 -8.87 8.94
CA ILE A 339 -5.98 -8.06 9.57
C ILE A 339 -4.82 -7.88 8.59
N GLY A 340 -3.99 -6.87 8.81
CA GLY A 340 -2.81 -6.61 7.99
C GLY A 340 -1.59 -6.39 8.87
N LEU A 341 -0.88 -7.47 9.18
CA LEU A 341 0.39 -7.40 9.88
C LEU A 341 1.52 -7.21 8.89
N GLY A 342 2.23 -6.09 9.00
CA GLY A 342 3.37 -5.75 8.17
C GLY A 342 4.67 -5.65 8.94
N VAL A 343 5.67 -5.04 8.29
CA VAL A 343 7.01 -4.83 8.84
C VAL A 343 7.50 -3.42 8.61
N MET A 344 8.47 -2.99 9.41
CA MET A 344 9.29 -1.79 9.22
C MET A 344 10.73 -2.10 9.64
N GLY A 345 11.68 -1.32 9.15
CA GLY A 345 13.10 -1.49 9.51
C GLY A 345 13.82 -2.61 8.74
N LEU A 346 13.37 -2.98 7.52
CA LEU A 346 14.09 -3.97 6.71
C LEU A 346 15.49 -3.46 6.32
N ALA A 347 15.61 -2.19 5.93
CA ALA A 347 16.91 -1.58 5.64
C ALA A 347 17.84 -1.57 6.86
N ASP A 348 17.30 -1.32 8.06
CA ASP A 348 18.08 -1.40 9.32
C ASP A 348 18.66 -2.80 9.54
N VAL A 349 17.88 -3.85 9.26
CA VAL A 349 18.36 -5.25 9.34
C VAL A 349 19.50 -5.48 8.35
N PHE A 350 19.34 -5.05 7.11
CA PHE A 350 20.37 -5.23 6.09
C PHE A 350 21.67 -4.50 6.44
N PHE A 351 21.59 -3.25 6.93
CA PHE A 351 22.77 -2.52 7.40
C PHE A 351 23.44 -3.21 8.59
N SER A 352 22.65 -3.65 9.56
CA SER A 352 23.19 -4.34 10.76
C SER A 352 23.89 -5.64 10.42
N LEU A 353 23.34 -6.40 9.47
CA LEU A 353 23.89 -7.68 9.01
C LEU A 353 24.88 -7.54 7.85
N ARG A 354 25.22 -6.32 7.46
CA ARG A 354 26.19 -6.02 6.37
C ARG A 354 25.76 -6.58 5.02
N LEU A 355 24.44 -6.64 4.74
CA LEU A 355 23.88 -7.16 3.50
C LEU A 355 23.58 -6.00 2.53
N PRO A 356 24.21 -5.90 1.37
CA PRO A 356 23.77 -5.00 0.31
C PRO A 356 22.30 -5.26 -0.05
N PHE A 357 21.53 -4.22 -0.28
CA PHE A 357 20.08 -4.32 -0.45
C PHE A 357 19.67 -5.21 -1.64
N ASP A 358 20.49 -5.29 -2.66
CA ASP A 358 20.30 -6.10 -3.87
C ASP A 358 21.10 -7.40 -3.89
N SER A 359 21.63 -7.84 -2.74
CA SER A 359 22.38 -9.09 -2.64
C SER A 359 21.44 -10.31 -2.57
N PRO A 360 21.90 -11.49 -3.04
CA PRO A 360 21.15 -12.75 -2.88
C PRO A 360 20.83 -13.08 -1.42
N GLU A 361 21.74 -12.76 -0.50
CA GLU A 361 21.57 -12.98 0.94
C GLU A 361 20.45 -12.09 1.52
N ALA A 362 20.36 -10.82 1.09
CA ALA A 362 19.29 -9.93 1.44
C ALA A 362 17.93 -10.45 0.92
N LEU A 363 17.90 -10.95 -0.32
CA LEU A 363 16.71 -11.57 -0.91
C LEU A 363 16.26 -12.79 -0.08
N ALA A 364 17.19 -13.71 0.22
CA ALA A 364 16.90 -14.92 0.99
C ALA A 364 16.41 -14.59 2.40
N LEU A 365 17.06 -13.63 3.09
CA LEU A 365 16.66 -13.21 4.43
C LEU A 365 15.28 -12.55 4.44
N SER A 366 15.02 -11.65 3.49
CA SER A 366 13.73 -10.98 3.35
C SER A 366 12.58 -11.96 3.10
N THR A 367 12.82 -12.95 2.25
CA THR A 367 11.86 -14.04 1.95
C THR A 367 11.58 -14.86 3.21
N ARG A 368 12.62 -15.26 3.94
CA ARG A 368 12.48 -16.02 5.18
C ARG A 368 11.74 -15.23 6.26
N ILE A 369 12.00 -13.93 6.41
CA ILE A 369 11.26 -13.07 7.35
C ILE A 369 9.77 -13.11 7.02
N ALA A 370 9.39 -12.97 5.74
CA ALA A 370 8.00 -13.00 5.32
C ALA A 370 7.34 -14.37 5.59
N GLU A 371 8.04 -15.47 5.32
CA GLU A 371 7.56 -16.83 5.60
C GLU A 371 7.32 -17.05 7.09
N GLU A 372 8.27 -16.68 7.94
CA GLU A 372 8.18 -16.86 9.41
C GLU A 372 7.03 -16.04 10.02
N ILE A 373 6.80 -14.83 9.49
CA ILE A 373 5.66 -14.00 9.90
C ILE A 373 4.34 -14.64 9.46
N ALA A 374 4.24 -15.10 8.22
CA ALA A 374 3.04 -15.75 7.71
C ALA A 374 2.70 -17.02 8.50
N LEU A 375 3.67 -17.91 8.69
CA LEU A 375 3.48 -19.14 9.47
C LEU A 375 2.96 -18.83 10.88
N ALA A 376 3.60 -17.90 11.60
CA ALA A 376 3.18 -17.55 12.95
C ALA A 376 1.82 -16.84 13.00
N ALA A 377 1.48 -16.05 11.98
CA ALA A 377 0.19 -15.36 11.89
C ALA A 377 -0.96 -16.34 11.64
N TYR A 378 -0.81 -17.26 10.68
CA TYR A 378 -1.79 -18.31 10.41
C TYR A 378 -1.96 -19.25 11.60
N ASP A 379 -0.86 -19.67 12.24
CA ASP A 379 -0.87 -20.51 13.44
C ASP A 379 -1.66 -19.85 14.58
N THR A 380 -1.44 -18.56 14.80
CA THR A 380 -2.16 -17.79 15.83
C THR A 380 -3.63 -17.60 15.49
N SER A 381 -3.97 -17.35 14.22
CA SER A 381 -5.36 -17.23 13.77
C SER A 381 -6.11 -18.56 13.94
N ALA A 382 -5.43 -19.69 13.76
CA ALA A 382 -5.99 -21.02 14.04
C ALA A 382 -6.24 -21.23 15.55
N ASP A 383 -5.34 -20.80 16.44
CA ASP A 383 -5.56 -20.81 17.89
C ASP A 383 -6.73 -19.91 18.29
N LEU A 384 -6.81 -18.71 17.73
CA LEU A 384 -7.93 -17.80 17.96
C LEU A 384 -9.27 -18.36 17.47
N ALA A 385 -9.26 -19.17 16.41
CA ALA A 385 -10.46 -19.86 15.94
C ALA A 385 -10.97 -20.89 16.97
N VAL A 386 -10.09 -21.55 17.70
CA VAL A 386 -10.46 -22.45 18.82
C VAL A 386 -11.00 -21.63 20.00
N GLU A 387 -10.34 -20.52 20.34
CA GLU A 387 -10.68 -19.72 21.52
C GLU A 387 -11.96 -18.90 21.33
N ARG A 388 -12.19 -18.36 20.12
CA ARG A 388 -13.20 -17.31 19.87
C ARG A 388 -14.13 -17.62 18.68
N GLY A 389 -13.94 -18.79 18.04
CA GLY A 389 -14.67 -19.20 16.84
C GLY A 389 -14.05 -18.70 15.55
N ARG A 390 -14.35 -19.37 14.46
CA ARG A 390 -13.97 -19.02 13.09
C ARG A 390 -14.65 -17.73 12.64
N HIS A 391 -14.08 -17.03 11.66
CA HIS A 391 -14.81 -15.93 11.01
C HIS A 391 -16.04 -16.46 10.25
N ARG A 392 -17.07 -15.65 10.11
CA ARG A 392 -18.40 -16.08 9.62
C ARG A 392 -18.37 -16.68 8.21
N SER A 393 -17.51 -16.15 7.34
CA SER A 393 -17.36 -16.61 5.94
C SER A 393 -16.23 -17.63 5.76
N TYR A 394 -15.78 -18.33 6.81
CA TYR A 394 -14.69 -19.31 6.69
C TYR A 394 -15.00 -20.38 5.61
N GLY A 395 -16.24 -20.90 5.56
CA GLY A 395 -16.66 -21.89 4.56
C GLY A 395 -16.62 -21.40 3.10
N ASP A 396 -16.52 -20.10 2.87
CA ASP A 396 -16.43 -19.48 1.54
C ASP A 396 -14.99 -19.11 1.17
N THR A 397 -14.00 -19.63 1.90
CA THR A 397 -12.57 -19.35 1.68
C THR A 397 -11.82 -20.53 1.08
N ARG A 398 -10.66 -20.26 0.48
CA ARG A 398 -9.76 -21.29 -0.05
C ARG A 398 -9.17 -22.14 1.06
N ALA A 399 -8.88 -21.55 2.23
CA ALA A 399 -8.39 -22.26 3.39
C ALA A 399 -9.38 -23.34 3.88
N ALA A 400 -10.68 -23.11 3.75
CA ALA A 400 -11.70 -24.13 4.06
C ALA A 400 -11.67 -25.33 3.09
N ALA A 401 -11.11 -25.15 1.90
CA ALA A 401 -10.85 -26.20 0.92
C ALA A 401 -9.40 -26.77 1.03
N GLY A 402 -8.66 -26.44 2.08
CA GLY A 402 -7.31 -26.92 2.32
C GLY A 402 -6.23 -26.22 1.49
N VAL A 403 -6.54 -25.11 0.80
CA VAL A 403 -5.61 -24.35 -0.05
C VAL A 403 -5.20 -23.07 0.67
N LEU A 404 -3.92 -22.95 1.02
CA LEU A 404 -3.34 -21.79 1.65
C LEU A 404 -2.64 -20.90 0.61
N HIS A 405 -2.40 -19.64 0.94
CA HIS A 405 -1.84 -18.67 0.01
C HIS A 405 -0.53 -19.12 -0.67
N PRO A 406 0.47 -19.72 0.03
CA PRO A 406 1.70 -20.21 -0.60
C PRO A 406 1.50 -21.34 -1.61
N ASP A 407 0.37 -22.08 -1.55
CA ASP A 407 0.10 -23.17 -2.49
C ASP A 407 -0.04 -22.68 -3.93
N HIS A 408 -0.57 -21.46 -4.12
CA HIS A 408 -0.70 -20.83 -5.43
C HIS A 408 0.65 -20.53 -6.12
N TYR A 409 1.73 -20.57 -5.34
CA TYR A 409 3.10 -20.32 -5.79
C TYR A 409 3.97 -21.59 -5.73
N GLY A 410 3.36 -22.76 -5.42
CA GLY A 410 4.07 -24.04 -5.29
C GLY A 410 4.95 -24.17 -4.03
N LEU A 411 4.76 -23.32 -3.02
CA LEU A 411 5.61 -23.24 -1.83
C LEU A 411 4.94 -23.75 -0.54
N GLY A 412 3.69 -24.22 -0.61
CA GLY A 412 2.91 -24.69 0.54
C GLY A 412 3.21 -26.12 1.02
N SER A 413 4.22 -26.80 0.48
CA SER A 413 4.51 -28.22 0.74
C SER A 413 5.62 -28.48 1.77
N SER A 414 6.22 -27.43 2.37
CA SER A 414 7.22 -27.64 3.42
C SER A 414 6.59 -28.30 4.67
N PRO A 415 7.37 -29.01 5.51
CA PRO A 415 6.85 -29.63 6.73
C PRO A 415 6.10 -28.65 7.64
N ALA A 416 6.55 -27.40 7.73
CA ALA A 416 5.90 -26.37 8.53
C ALA A 416 4.51 -26.02 7.98
N TRP A 417 4.39 -25.78 6.67
CA TRP A 417 3.11 -25.49 6.03
C TRP A 417 2.17 -26.70 6.06
N THR A 418 2.69 -27.92 5.92
CA THR A 418 1.88 -29.15 6.03
C THR A 418 1.29 -29.30 7.41
N ALA A 419 2.08 -29.17 8.47
CA ALA A 419 1.61 -29.25 9.85
C ALA A 419 0.58 -28.15 10.17
N LEU A 420 0.82 -26.94 9.67
CA LEU A 420 -0.12 -25.82 9.82
C LEU A 420 -1.45 -26.07 9.10
N ARG A 421 -1.42 -26.63 7.89
CA ARG A 421 -2.65 -27.00 7.14
C ARG A 421 -3.46 -28.04 7.92
N GLU A 422 -2.84 -29.08 8.45
CA GLU A 422 -3.51 -30.07 9.30
C GLU A 422 -4.15 -29.45 10.55
N LYS A 423 -3.49 -28.43 11.14
CA LYS A 423 -4.07 -27.66 12.25
C LYS A 423 -5.30 -26.88 11.78
N ILE A 424 -5.19 -26.13 10.68
CA ILE A 424 -6.27 -25.30 10.12
C ILE A 424 -7.48 -26.16 9.70
N ASP A 425 -7.26 -27.34 9.14
CA ASP A 425 -8.35 -28.29 8.79
C ASP A 425 -9.20 -28.66 10.02
N ARG A 426 -8.57 -28.82 11.18
CA ARG A 426 -9.28 -29.12 12.43
C ARG A 426 -9.93 -27.88 13.05
N THR A 427 -9.26 -26.75 13.06
CA THR A 427 -9.66 -25.56 13.81
C THR A 427 -10.40 -24.52 12.97
N GLY A 428 -10.09 -24.40 11.69
CA GLY A 428 -10.39 -23.25 10.85
C GLY A 428 -9.52 -22.05 11.17
N LEU A 429 -9.90 -20.87 10.67
CA LEU A 429 -9.22 -19.61 10.89
C LEU A 429 -10.17 -18.56 11.49
N ARG A 430 -9.65 -17.76 12.42
CA ARG A 430 -10.34 -16.59 12.98
C ARG A 430 -10.35 -15.41 12.02
N ASN A 431 -9.29 -15.23 11.24
CA ASN A 431 -9.05 -14.14 10.32
C ASN A 431 -8.99 -14.65 8.88
N SER A 432 -9.62 -13.97 7.95
CA SER A 432 -9.62 -14.38 6.53
C SER A 432 -8.33 -14.04 5.82
N LEU A 433 -7.67 -12.94 6.21
CA LEU A 433 -6.40 -12.44 5.69
C LEU A 433 -5.55 -11.92 6.86
N MET A 434 -4.23 -11.95 6.75
CA MET A 434 -3.34 -11.73 7.90
C MET A 434 -2.17 -10.80 7.63
N VAL A 435 -1.60 -10.80 6.43
CA VAL A 435 -0.33 -10.12 6.15
C VAL A 435 -0.50 -9.07 5.06
N ALA A 436 -0.14 -7.83 5.40
CA ALA A 436 -0.09 -6.70 4.47
C ALA A 436 1.06 -5.76 4.87
N ILE A 437 1.82 -5.27 3.89
CA ILE A 437 2.93 -4.35 4.16
C ILE A 437 2.52 -2.93 3.83
N ALA A 438 2.19 -2.17 4.88
CA ALA A 438 1.85 -0.75 4.82
C ALA A 438 3.11 0.14 4.74
N PRO A 439 3.01 1.41 4.32
CA PRO A 439 4.16 2.30 4.18
C PRO A 439 4.88 2.67 5.48
N THR A 440 4.23 2.61 6.63
CA THR A 440 4.75 2.82 8.00
C THR A 440 5.41 4.18 8.30
N ALA A 441 5.22 5.22 7.49
CA ALA A 441 5.94 6.50 7.63
C ALA A 441 5.93 7.08 9.07
N THR A 442 4.76 7.15 9.72
CA THR A 442 4.63 7.70 11.08
C THR A 442 5.20 6.74 12.14
N ILE A 443 4.81 5.47 12.10
CA ILE A 443 5.19 4.52 13.15
C ILE A 443 6.68 4.14 13.07
N ALA A 444 7.27 4.09 11.87
CA ALA A 444 8.71 3.92 11.71
C ALA A 444 9.51 5.09 12.31
N SER A 445 8.98 6.32 12.19
CA SER A 445 9.56 7.50 12.84
C SER A 445 9.53 7.41 14.37
N ILE A 446 8.42 6.93 14.93
CA ILE A 446 8.28 6.70 16.38
C ILE A 446 9.26 5.60 16.82
N ALA A 447 9.37 4.53 16.03
CA ALA A 447 10.26 3.41 16.31
C ALA A 447 11.75 3.72 16.08
N GLY A 448 12.07 4.80 15.36
CA GLY A 448 13.44 5.17 15.02
C GLY A 448 14.12 4.21 14.05
N CYS A 449 13.35 3.61 13.14
CA CYS A 449 13.84 2.71 12.08
C CYS A 449 13.45 3.24 10.69
N TYR A 450 13.97 2.62 9.63
CA TYR A 450 13.59 2.92 8.26
C TYR A 450 12.16 2.40 7.95
N GLU A 451 11.51 3.06 7.00
CA GLU A 451 10.12 2.77 6.63
C GLU A 451 10.00 1.38 5.97
N CYS A 452 8.99 0.63 6.35
CA CYS A 452 8.54 -0.66 5.82
C CYS A 452 9.65 -1.55 5.21
N ILE A 453 9.58 -1.79 3.90
CA ILE A 453 10.51 -2.62 3.10
C ILE A 453 11.41 -1.78 2.19
N GLU A 454 11.40 -0.46 2.37
CA GLU A 454 12.10 0.45 1.46
C GLU A 454 13.60 0.53 1.73
N PRO A 455 14.41 0.71 0.67
CA PRO A 455 15.77 1.17 0.83
C PRO A 455 15.79 2.63 1.29
N GLN A 456 16.86 3.05 1.92
CA GLN A 456 17.03 4.46 2.27
C GLN A 456 17.03 5.35 1.03
N VAL A 457 16.32 6.45 1.08
CA VAL A 457 16.26 7.41 -0.03
C VAL A 457 17.53 8.25 -0.11
N SER A 458 18.12 8.56 1.04
CA SER A 458 19.37 9.35 1.18
C SER A 458 20.05 9.02 2.50
N ASN A 459 21.40 9.06 2.56
CA ASN A 459 22.13 8.89 3.81
C ASN A 459 22.11 10.14 4.71
N VAL A 460 21.70 11.30 4.17
CA VAL A 460 21.47 12.54 4.91
C VAL A 460 20.28 13.24 4.29
N PHE A 461 19.23 13.45 5.05
CA PHE A 461 18.03 14.15 4.57
C PHE A 461 17.41 15.01 5.66
N LYS A 462 16.70 16.05 5.21
CA LYS A 462 15.92 16.93 6.06
C LYS A 462 14.51 16.35 6.16
N ARG A 463 14.05 16.13 7.38
CA ARG A 463 12.69 15.69 7.65
C ARG A 463 11.89 16.83 8.23
N GLU A 464 10.84 17.22 7.56
CA GLU A 464 9.88 18.19 8.07
C GLU A 464 8.74 17.46 8.80
N THR A 465 8.41 17.93 9.99
CA THR A 465 7.28 17.45 10.79
C THR A 465 6.50 18.64 11.31
N LEU A 466 5.32 18.40 11.84
CA LEU A 466 4.54 19.45 12.54
C LEU A 466 5.30 20.08 13.72
N SER A 467 6.33 19.42 14.23
CA SER A 467 7.18 19.89 15.35
C SER A 467 8.44 20.62 14.89
N GLY A 468 8.68 20.71 13.58
CA GLY A 468 9.86 21.37 13.02
C GLY A 468 10.66 20.49 12.05
N GLU A 469 11.77 21.04 11.60
CA GLU A 469 12.69 20.40 10.67
C GLU A 469 13.80 19.66 11.41
N PHE A 470 14.08 18.42 11.00
CA PHE A 470 15.11 17.60 11.60
C PHE A 470 16.07 17.07 10.53
N LEU A 471 17.38 17.26 10.73
CA LEU A 471 18.38 16.61 9.89
C LEU A 471 18.52 15.15 10.36
N GLN A 472 18.18 14.21 9.51
CA GLN A 472 18.38 12.79 9.73
C GLN A 472 19.61 12.30 8.98
N VAL A 473 20.41 11.47 9.65
CA VAL A 473 21.64 10.89 9.10
C VAL A 473 21.58 9.38 9.30
N ASN A 474 22.02 8.62 8.30
CA ASN A 474 22.15 7.18 8.43
C ASN A 474 23.16 6.82 9.52
N ARG A 475 22.66 6.41 10.68
CA ARG A 475 23.46 6.09 11.86
C ARG A 475 24.49 4.97 11.61
N TYR A 476 24.14 4.01 10.76
CA TYR A 476 25.03 2.87 10.44
C TYR A 476 26.24 3.37 9.65
N LEU A 477 26.03 4.17 8.62
CA LEU A 477 27.10 4.81 7.85
C LEU A 477 27.99 5.68 8.74
N VAL A 478 27.39 6.50 9.61
CA VAL A 478 28.16 7.35 10.54
C VAL A 478 29.04 6.52 11.45
N THR A 479 28.49 5.44 12.03
CA THR A 479 29.24 4.53 12.91
C THR A 479 30.43 3.89 12.17
N ASP A 480 30.22 3.46 10.94
CA ASP A 480 31.31 2.86 10.14
C ASP A 480 32.38 3.89 9.78
N LEU A 481 31.98 5.09 9.34
CA LEU A 481 32.93 6.16 9.03
C LEU A 481 33.69 6.64 10.27
N GLN A 482 33.04 6.68 11.44
CA GLN A 482 33.72 6.98 12.72
C GLN A 482 34.76 5.92 13.07
N ARG A 483 34.40 4.63 12.91
CA ARG A 483 35.33 3.51 13.16
C ARG A 483 36.59 3.58 12.29
N LEU A 484 36.42 4.08 11.06
CA LEU A 484 37.52 4.25 10.10
C LEU A 484 38.27 5.60 10.26
N GLY A 485 37.84 6.47 11.16
CA GLY A 485 38.41 7.82 11.32
C GLY A 485 38.06 8.78 10.17
N LEU A 486 37.06 8.42 9.34
CA LEU A 486 36.66 9.19 8.16
C LEU A 486 35.53 10.20 8.41
N TRP A 487 34.87 10.18 9.57
CA TRP A 487 33.74 11.08 9.88
C TRP A 487 34.24 12.48 10.31
N THR A 488 34.89 13.18 9.37
CA THR A 488 35.38 14.55 9.56
C THR A 488 34.33 15.60 9.13
N GLN A 489 34.61 16.88 9.30
CA GLN A 489 33.76 17.97 8.83
C GLN A 489 33.68 17.93 7.29
N GLU A 490 34.82 17.74 6.62
CA GLU A 490 34.94 17.67 5.17
C GLU A 490 34.09 16.50 4.61
N MET A 491 34.12 15.37 5.29
CA MET A 491 33.29 14.19 4.91
C MET A 491 31.79 14.51 5.03
N ARG A 492 31.37 15.11 6.15
CA ARG A 492 29.97 15.53 6.34
C ARG A 492 29.49 16.48 5.24
N ASP A 493 30.34 17.46 4.89
CA ASP A 493 30.03 18.42 3.85
C ASP A 493 30.05 17.78 2.46
N ALA A 494 30.91 16.80 2.21
CA ALA A 494 30.91 16.01 0.98
C ALA A 494 29.61 15.21 0.81
N VAL A 495 29.17 14.50 1.86
CA VAL A 495 27.93 13.72 1.84
C VAL A 495 26.70 14.63 1.62
N LYS A 496 26.67 15.82 2.25
CA LYS A 496 25.59 16.79 2.04
C LYS A 496 25.56 17.31 0.59
N ARG A 497 26.73 17.70 0.03
CA ARG A 497 26.82 18.16 -1.37
C ARG A 497 26.40 17.11 -2.39
N ALA A 498 26.57 15.83 -2.04
CA ALA A 498 26.17 14.69 -2.86
C ALA A 498 24.72 14.24 -2.60
N ASP A 499 23.85 15.05 -1.96
CA ASP A 499 22.47 14.71 -1.61
C ASP A 499 22.36 13.37 -0.85
N GLY A 500 23.35 13.08 0.00
CA GLY A 500 23.42 11.86 0.79
C GLY A 500 23.96 10.62 0.04
N SER A 501 24.35 10.75 -1.22
CA SER A 501 25.13 9.71 -1.91
C SER A 501 26.57 9.69 -1.37
N ILE A 502 27.17 8.49 -1.37
CA ILE A 502 28.59 8.31 -1.04
C ILE A 502 29.39 7.72 -2.20
N GLN A 503 28.76 7.51 -3.36
CA GLN A 503 29.34 6.75 -4.46
C GLN A 503 30.60 7.42 -5.03
N ASP A 504 30.55 8.74 -5.23
CA ASP A 504 31.64 9.52 -5.85
C ASP A 504 32.59 10.15 -4.80
N ILE A 505 32.38 9.88 -3.50
CA ILE A 505 33.25 10.44 -2.46
C ILE A 505 34.54 9.61 -2.35
N ALA A 506 35.69 10.28 -2.54
CA ALA A 506 36.99 9.65 -2.40
C ALA A 506 37.28 9.25 -0.95
N GLY A 507 38.06 8.20 -0.75
CA GLY A 507 38.50 7.72 0.57
C GLY A 507 37.50 6.81 1.29
N ILE A 508 36.25 6.68 0.81
CA ILE A 508 35.29 5.72 1.37
C ILE A 508 35.55 4.35 0.72
N PRO A 509 35.70 3.27 1.53
CA PRO A 509 35.87 1.90 1.02
C PRO A 509 34.71 1.46 0.11
N SER A 510 35.01 0.70 -0.94
CA SER A 510 34.03 0.23 -1.92
C SER A 510 32.92 -0.63 -1.30
N GLU A 511 33.26 -1.43 -0.28
CA GLU A 511 32.28 -2.23 0.46
C GLU A 511 31.21 -1.37 1.15
N LEU A 512 31.57 -0.21 1.71
CA LEU A 512 30.62 0.73 2.29
C LEU A 512 29.79 1.42 1.19
N LYS A 513 30.40 1.74 0.06
CA LYS A 513 29.68 2.31 -1.08
C LYS A 513 28.59 1.35 -1.58
N ILE A 514 28.86 0.07 -1.66
CA ILE A 514 27.89 -0.97 -2.06
C ILE A 514 26.79 -1.10 -0.99
N LEU A 515 27.15 -1.16 0.28
CA LEU A 515 26.21 -1.35 1.39
C LEU A 515 25.24 -0.17 1.56
N TYR A 516 25.72 1.06 1.43
CA TYR A 516 24.95 2.27 1.69
C TYR A 516 24.44 2.98 0.42
N ARG A 517 24.21 2.22 -0.66
CA ARG A 517 23.51 2.74 -1.84
C ARG A 517 22.14 3.25 -1.46
N THR A 518 21.77 4.39 -2.00
CA THR A 518 20.45 4.97 -1.86
C THR A 518 19.46 4.30 -2.82
N ALA A 519 18.17 4.51 -2.61
CA ALA A 519 17.11 4.01 -3.48
C ALA A 519 17.30 4.40 -4.97
N TRP A 520 17.94 5.55 -5.22
CA TRP A 520 18.22 6.07 -6.56
C TRP A 520 19.37 5.35 -7.26
N GLU A 521 20.24 4.69 -6.51
CA GLU A 521 21.45 4.02 -6.96
C GLU A 521 21.25 2.50 -7.08
N LEU A 522 20.17 1.98 -6.50
CA LEU A 522 19.79 0.58 -6.59
C LEU A 522 19.08 0.27 -7.92
N PRO A 523 19.35 -0.89 -8.54
CA PRO A 523 18.54 -1.37 -9.65
C PRO A 523 17.10 -1.62 -9.18
N GLN A 524 16.12 -0.98 -9.82
CA GLN A 524 14.72 -1.16 -9.43
C GLN A 524 14.23 -2.62 -9.63
N LYS A 525 14.90 -3.36 -10.52
CA LYS A 525 14.71 -4.80 -10.62
C LYS A 525 14.89 -5.52 -9.29
N ALA A 526 15.88 -5.11 -8.47
CA ALA A 526 16.11 -5.74 -7.18
C ALA A 526 14.95 -5.52 -6.19
N LEU A 527 14.33 -4.32 -6.20
CA LEU A 527 13.15 -4.04 -5.37
C LEU A 527 11.96 -4.91 -5.79
N ILE A 528 11.77 -5.07 -7.11
CA ILE A 528 10.71 -5.93 -7.67
C ILE A 528 10.97 -7.39 -7.31
N ASP A 529 12.22 -7.87 -7.45
CA ASP A 529 12.60 -9.25 -7.11
C ASP A 529 12.38 -9.55 -5.62
N LEU A 530 12.76 -8.63 -4.73
CA LEU A 530 12.50 -8.73 -3.29
C LEU A 530 10.98 -8.79 -2.99
N ALA A 531 10.18 -7.95 -3.65
CA ALA A 531 8.74 -7.95 -3.47
C ALA A 531 8.09 -9.23 -4.01
N ALA A 532 8.54 -9.72 -5.17
CA ALA A 532 8.08 -10.96 -5.77
C ALA A 532 8.39 -12.18 -4.89
N ALA A 533 9.59 -12.24 -4.32
CA ALA A 533 10.00 -13.32 -3.44
C ALA A 533 9.20 -13.36 -2.12
N ARG A 534 8.74 -12.21 -1.61
CA ARG A 534 7.85 -12.13 -0.44
C ARG A 534 6.38 -12.44 -0.76
N THR A 535 5.93 -12.18 -1.99
CA THR A 535 4.51 -12.28 -2.40
C THR A 535 3.84 -13.60 -2.00
N PRO A 536 4.48 -14.78 -2.07
CA PRO A 536 3.87 -16.04 -1.62
C PRO A 536 3.46 -16.08 -0.15
N TYR A 537 4.04 -15.24 0.68
CA TYR A 537 3.82 -15.18 2.13
C TYR A 537 3.03 -13.93 2.57
N ILE A 538 2.52 -13.15 1.63
CA ILE A 538 1.73 -11.95 1.88
C ILE A 538 0.38 -12.14 1.19
N ASP A 539 -0.63 -12.53 1.96
CA ASP A 539 -1.96 -12.87 1.44
C ASP A 539 -2.75 -11.65 0.94
N GLN A 540 -2.44 -10.45 1.41
CA GLN A 540 -2.86 -9.19 0.80
C GLN A 540 -1.79 -8.67 -0.16
N SER A 541 -1.23 -7.47 0.05
CA SER A 541 -0.19 -6.92 -0.83
C SER A 541 0.87 -6.09 -0.08
N GLN A 542 1.69 -5.38 -0.84
CA GLN A 542 2.81 -4.57 -0.37
C GLN A 542 2.73 -3.18 -1.01
N SER A 543 2.87 -2.13 -0.21
CA SER A 543 3.04 -0.76 -0.71
C SER A 543 4.45 -0.59 -1.28
N LEU A 544 4.64 -1.02 -2.54
CA LEU A 544 5.94 -1.01 -3.19
C LEU A 544 6.17 0.30 -3.94
N ASN A 545 6.99 1.20 -3.37
CA ASN A 545 7.51 2.36 -4.09
C ASN A 545 8.65 1.96 -5.04
N LEU A 546 8.67 2.60 -6.20
CA LEU A 546 9.73 2.45 -7.20
C LEU A 546 10.39 3.81 -7.44
N PHE A 547 11.69 3.80 -7.68
CA PHE A 547 12.51 5.02 -7.71
C PHE A 547 13.21 5.14 -9.06
N MET A 548 13.01 6.25 -9.76
CA MET A 548 13.68 6.52 -11.01
C MET A 548 14.02 8.00 -11.11
N ALA A 549 15.28 8.34 -10.93
CA ALA A 549 15.73 9.74 -10.92
C ALA A 549 15.32 10.49 -12.20
N THR A 550 15.41 9.83 -13.36
CA THR A 550 15.03 10.40 -14.67
C THR A 550 14.15 9.39 -15.41
N PRO A 551 12.82 9.42 -15.18
CA PRO A 551 11.90 8.49 -15.82
C PRO A 551 11.78 8.75 -17.32
N THR A 552 11.82 7.67 -18.10
CA THR A 552 11.47 7.69 -19.54
C THR A 552 10.39 6.65 -19.78
N ILE A 553 9.53 6.88 -20.78
CA ILE A 553 8.43 5.95 -21.10
C ILE A 553 8.96 4.53 -21.33
N GLY A 554 10.08 4.36 -22.06
CA GLY A 554 10.66 3.06 -22.33
C GLY A 554 11.15 2.33 -21.07
N LYS A 555 11.86 3.03 -20.17
CA LYS A 555 12.32 2.44 -18.88
C LYS A 555 11.16 2.07 -17.99
N LEU A 556 10.15 2.93 -17.88
CA LEU A 556 8.94 2.66 -17.10
C LEU A 556 8.17 1.49 -17.68
N SER A 557 7.97 1.45 -19.00
CA SER A 557 7.29 0.33 -19.67
C SER A 557 7.94 -1.01 -19.36
N SER A 558 9.26 -1.10 -19.44
CA SER A 558 10.01 -2.33 -19.11
C SER A 558 9.90 -2.68 -17.64
N MET A 559 9.99 -1.70 -16.74
CA MET A 559 9.94 -1.90 -15.29
C MET A 559 8.58 -2.44 -14.84
N TYR A 560 7.47 -1.83 -15.28
CA TYR A 560 6.13 -2.28 -14.88
C TYR A 560 5.70 -3.57 -15.60
N ALA A 561 6.14 -3.81 -16.84
CA ALA A 561 5.98 -5.11 -17.49
C ALA A 561 6.74 -6.21 -16.74
N TYR A 562 7.94 -5.91 -16.24
CA TYR A 562 8.68 -6.82 -15.39
C TYR A 562 7.96 -7.11 -14.07
N ALA A 563 7.43 -6.08 -13.40
CA ALA A 563 6.67 -6.24 -12.16
C ALA A 563 5.43 -7.15 -12.36
N TRP A 564 4.69 -6.96 -13.45
CA TRP A 564 3.58 -7.83 -13.83
C TRP A 564 4.02 -9.28 -14.05
N LYS A 565 5.10 -9.51 -14.82
CA LYS A 565 5.65 -10.85 -15.09
C LYS A 565 6.12 -11.57 -13.83
N GLN A 566 6.62 -10.83 -12.85
CA GLN A 566 7.00 -11.38 -11.55
C GLN A 566 5.79 -11.67 -10.64
N GLY A 567 4.56 -11.42 -11.12
CA GLY A 567 3.33 -11.72 -10.39
C GLY A 567 3.04 -10.78 -9.22
N LEU A 568 3.58 -9.56 -9.23
CA LEU A 568 3.22 -8.57 -8.24
C LEU A 568 1.72 -8.25 -8.32
N LYS A 569 1.08 -8.04 -7.18
CA LYS A 569 -0.34 -7.69 -7.10
C LYS A 569 -0.54 -6.19 -7.26
N THR A 570 0.32 -5.39 -6.63
CA THR A 570 0.23 -3.92 -6.64
C THR A 570 1.61 -3.27 -6.70
N THR A 571 1.65 -2.05 -7.23
CA THR A 571 2.73 -1.08 -7.06
C THR A 571 2.16 0.20 -6.45
N TYR A 572 3.02 1.05 -5.90
CA TYR A 572 2.63 2.30 -5.27
C TYR A 572 3.27 3.49 -6.01
N TYR A 573 3.75 4.51 -5.34
CA TYR A 573 4.33 5.68 -6.01
C TYR A 573 5.53 5.34 -6.90
N LEU A 574 5.56 5.99 -8.06
CA LEU A 574 6.81 6.23 -8.76
C LEU A 574 7.44 7.52 -8.21
N ARG A 575 8.57 7.38 -7.55
CA ARG A 575 9.32 8.53 -7.07
C ARG A 575 10.35 8.93 -8.12
N SER A 576 10.36 10.21 -8.51
CA SER A 576 11.30 10.79 -9.45
C SER A 576 12.01 11.99 -8.82
N ARG A 577 13.21 12.33 -9.33
CA ARG A 577 13.88 13.56 -8.94
C ARG A 577 13.46 14.70 -9.87
N PRO A 578 13.39 15.96 -9.38
CA PRO A 578 13.16 17.12 -10.24
C PRO A 578 14.20 17.19 -11.35
N ALA A 579 13.77 17.58 -12.56
CA ALA A 579 14.65 17.69 -13.71
C ALA A 579 15.72 18.81 -13.55
N THR A 580 15.45 19.80 -12.72
CA THR A 580 16.37 20.91 -12.41
C THR A 580 16.97 20.71 -11.02
N ARG A 581 18.28 20.45 -10.97
CA ARG A 581 19.05 20.63 -9.74
C ARG A 581 19.18 22.14 -9.50
N ILE A 582 18.63 22.64 -8.40
CA ILE A 582 19.01 23.95 -7.87
C ILE A 582 20.46 23.80 -7.44
N ALA A 583 21.39 24.49 -8.10
CA ALA A 583 22.79 24.53 -7.69
C ALA A 583 22.83 25.07 -6.25
N GLN A 584 23.24 24.24 -5.30
CA GLN A 584 23.49 24.69 -3.93
C GLN A 584 24.72 25.59 -3.97
N THR A 585 24.51 26.89 -4.05
CA THR A 585 25.57 27.86 -3.80
C THR A 585 25.84 27.89 -2.30
N THR A 586 26.98 27.37 -1.90
CA THR A 586 27.58 27.63 -0.61
C THR A 586 27.95 29.10 -0.54
N VAL A 587 27.05 29.94 -0.06
CA VAL A 587 27.39 31.29 0.38
C VAL A 587 27.10 31.37 1.87
N GLN A 588 28.15 31.46 2.65
CA GLN A 588 28.07 32.14 3.93
C GLN A 588 27.65 33.58 3.66
N ALA A 589 26.39 33.90 3.85
CA ALA A 589 25.94 35.27 4.08
C ALA A 589 24.52 35.25 4.63
N LEU A 590 24.35 35.90 5.73
CA LEU A 590 23.10 36.36 6.32
C LEU A 590 22.25 37.07 5.26
N VAL A 591 21.06 36.53 4.90
CA VAL A 591 19.98 37.25 4.25
C VAL A 591 18.61 36.65 4.62
N PRO A 592 17.55 37.47 4.74
CA PRO A 592 16.32 37.14 5.48
C PRO A 592 15.35 36.22 4.75
N ALA A 593 14.52 35.59 5.55
CA ALA A 593 13.60 34.48 5.31
C ALA A 593 12.33 34.75 4.48
N GLU A 594 12.42 35.29 3.26
CA GLU A 594 11.21 35.52 2.46
C GLU A 594 11.20 34.87 1.06
N ALA A 595 12.26 34.21 0.61
CA ALA A 595 12.34 33.61 -0.75
C ALA A 595 12.12 32.09 -0.81
N GLU A 596 12.03 31.38 0.31
CA GLU A 596 11.97 29.90 0.35
C GLU A 596 10.54 29.29 0.32
N ALA A 597 9.51 30.11 0.37
CA ALA A 597 8.13 29.62 0.47
C ALA A 597 7.53 29.05 -0.83
N VAL A 598 8.19 29.22 -1.98
CA VAL A 598 7.59 28.86 -3.29
C VAL A 598 8.07 27.51 -3.82
N ALA A 599 9.17 26.96 -3.34
CA ALA A 599 9.73 25.68 -3.84
C ALA A 599 9.13 24.43 -3.21
N CYS A 600 8.42 24.55 -2.08
CA CYS A 600 7.98 23.42 -1.26
C CYS A 600 6.59 22.85 -1.63
N SER A 601 5.92 23.37 -2.66
CA SER A 601 4.55 22.95 -3.02
C SER A 601 4.46 21.76 -3.98
N LEU A 602 5.56 21.22 -4.48
CA LEU A 602 5.57 20.17 -5.51
C LEU A 602 5.80 18.74 -5.00
N GLU A 603 6.23 18.58 -3.76
CA GLU A 603 6.31 17.27 -3.10
C GLU A 603 5.35 17.27 -1.91
N ASN A 604 4.22 16.60 -2.05
CA ASN A 604 3.22 16.51 -1.00
C ASN A 604 3.38 15.20 -0.21
N PRO A 605 4.25 15.13 0.82
CA PRO A 605 4.39 13.95 1.67
C PRO A 605 3.19 13.75 2.61
N GLU A 606 2.28 14.73 2.72
CA GLU A 606 1.15 14.72 3.67
C GLU A 606 0.07 13.67 3.33
N ILE A 607 0.04 13.17 2.10
CA ILE A 607 -1.00 12.22 1.66
C ILE A 607 -0.74 10.80 2.18
N CYS A 608 0.51 10.39 2.32
CA CYS A 608 0.87 9.06 2.85
C CYS A 608 0.60 8.89 4.35
N GLU A 609 0.59 9.98 5.11
CA GLU A 609 0.34 9.93 6.56
C GLU A 609 -1.15 9.70 6.91
N ALA A 610 -2.07 9.83 5.95
CA ALA A 610 -3.50 9.65 6.19
C ALA A 610 -3.93 8.18 6.34
N CYS A 611 -3.08 7.23 5.96
CA CYS A 611 -3.41 5.81 5.93
C CYS A 611 -2.81 4.98 7.07
N GLN A 612 -2.06 5.60 7.97
CA GLN A 612 -1.41 4.89 9.09
C GLN A 612 -2.02 5.22 10.44
#